data_5210b88359f9a6e47c00a3c168b9e148
#
_entry.id   5210b88359f9a6e47c00a3c168b9e148
#
_cell.length_a   1.000
_cell.length_b   1.000
_cell.length_c   1.000
_cell.angle_alpha   90.00
_cell.angle_beta   90.00
_cell.angle_gamma   90.00
#
_symmetry.space_group_name_H-M   'P 1'
#
loop_
_entity.id
_entity.type
_entity.pdbx_description
1 polymer ?
#
loop_
_entity_poly.entity_id
_entity_poly.type
_entity_poly.pdbx_seq_one_letter_code
_entity_poly.pdbx_strand_id
1 'polypeptide(L)'
;VDNLPFKLIQPLAQEILAAGTTPLPLAVGVDARNFLDEMARFPSALAELRSHGLTVDVLFLQAEDEVLLKRYSETRRRHPLHLGDVPLREVIQQERRLLEPIVAHADLIIDTSATNLYQLREMIRARVHDTPHEAMSLLFESFGFKNGVPADADFVFDVRCLPNPHWEPQLRPLTGRDRPVIEFLCRQPEVMDMIADLRRFLEAWLPRFEASNRSYLTVAIGCTGGQHRSVFITEALVR
;
A
#
# COMPACT_ATOMS: atom_id res chain seq x y z
N VAL A 1 18.22 6.56 -6.83
CA VAL A 1 18.45 7.97 -7.20
C VAL A 1 17.33 8.81 -6.63
N ASP A 2 17.65 9.81 -5.82
CA ASP A 2 16.65 10.68 -5.21
C ASP A 2 16.36 11.89 -6.12
N ASN A 3 15.09 12.24 -6.24
CA ASN A 3 14.59 13.42 -6.94
C ASN A 3 15.12 13.58 -8.38
N LEU A 4 15.04 12.50 -9.17
CA LEU A 4 15.45 12.56 -10.58
C LEU A 4 14.42 13.34 -11.41
N PRO A 5 14.83 14.33 -12.22
CA PRO A 5 13.96 14.96 -13.20
C PRO A 5 13.36 13.94 -14.16
N PHE A 6 12.06 14.01 -14.39
CA PHE A 6 11.33 13.01 -15.19
C PHE A 6 11.94 12.78 -16.57
N LYS A 7 12.38 13.85 -17.25
CA LYS A 7 13.08 13.80 -18.55
C LYS A 7 14.37 12.98 -18.57
N LEU A 8 14.95 12.69 -17.39
CA LEU A 8 16.19 11.91 -17.28
C LEU A 8 15.94 10.42 -17.03
N ILE A 9 14.69 10.00 -16.82
CA ILE A 9 14.38 8.58 -16.58
C ILE A 9 14.70 7.75 -17.83
N GLN A 10 14.29 8.19 -19.02
CA GLN A 10 14.59 7.47 -20.27
C GLN A 10 16.08 7.39 -20.59
N PRO A 11 16.87 8.48 -20.57
CA PRO A 11 18.33 8.39 -20.73
C PRO A 11 18.97 7.45 -19.71
N LEU A 12 18.58 7.50 -18.45
CA LEU A 12 19.09 6.60 -17.42
C LEU A 12 18.80 5.13 -17.74
N ALA A 13 17.56 4.82 -18.17
CA ALA A 13 17.17 3.49 -18.58
C ALA A 13 17.98 2.98 -19.78
N GLN A 14 18.24 3.83 -20.76
CA GLN A 14 19.07 3.50 -21.94
C GLN A 14 20.51 3.17 -21.55
N GLU A 15 21.10 3.94 -20.64
CA GLU A 15 22.44 3.65 -20.10
C GLU A 15 22.50 2.32 -19.35
N ILE A 16 21.48 2.01 -18.54
CA ILE A 16 21.39 0.73 -17.84
C ILE A 16 21.32 -0.44 -18.82
N LEU A 17 20.51 -0.32 -19.87
CA LEU A 17 20.37 -1.35 -20.91
C LEU A 17 21.66 -1.50 -21.72
N ALA A 18 22.34 -0.40 -22.05
CA ALA A 18 23.59 -0.40 -22.81
C ALA A 18 24.77 -1.01 -22.03
N ALA A 19 24.73 -0.96 -20.69
CA ALA A 19 25.80 -1.53 -19.85
C ALA A 19 25.91 -3.06 -19.93
N GLY A 20 24.89 -3.77 -20.47
CA GLY A 20 24.95 -5.21 -20.77
C GLY A 20 25.13 -6.15 -19.55
N THR A 21 25.13 -5.63 -18.35
CA THR A 21 25.15 -6.36 -17.08
C THR A 21 23.72 -6.62 -16.61
N THR A 22 23.51 -7.73 -15.87
CA THR A 22 22.21 -7.94 -15.18
C THR A 22 21.86 -6.69 -14.40
N PRO A 23 20.76 -5.99 -14.72
CA PRO A 23 20.47 -4.72 -14.09
C PRO A 23 20.28 -4.92 -12.59
N LEU A 24 21.07 -4.20 -11.80
CA LEU A 24 20.82 -4.10 -10.37
C LEU A 24 19.49 -3.36 -10.14
N PRO A 25 18.68 -3.78 -9.17
CA PRO A 25 17.46 -3.07 -8.81
C PRO A 25 17.77 -1.59 -8.53
N LEU A 26 17.13 -0.70 -9.26
CA LEU A 26 17.32 0.74 -9.13
C LEU A 26 16.01 1.40 -8.68
N ALA A 27 16.03 2.06 -7.53
CA ALA A 27 14.93 2.90 -7.11
C ALA A 27 15.17 4.36 -7.53
N VAL A 28 14.17 4.96 -8.16
CA VAL A 28 14.17 6.37 -8.59
C VAL A 28 13.06 7.11 -7.88
N GLY A 29 13.42 8.06 -7.02
CA GLY A 29 12.47 8.98 -6.39
C GLY A 29 12.13 10.12 -7.33
N VAL A 30 10.84 10.38 -7.51
CA VAL A 30 10.33 11.48 -8.32
C VAL A 30 9.30 12.25 -7.51
N ASP A 31 9.36 13.57 -7.50
CA ASP A 31 8.40 14.41 -6.79
C ASP A 31 7.69 15.41 -7.72
N ALA A 32 6.64 16.04 -7.21
CA ALA A 32 5.77 16.94 -7.97
C ALA A 32 6.52 18.15 -8.60
N ARG A 33 7.68 18.53 -8.08
CA ARG A 33 8.50 19.65 -8.63
C ARG A 33 8.91 19.40 -10.08
N ASN A 34 9.09 18.15 -10.42
CA ASN A 34 9.64 17.75 -11.71
C ASN A 34 8.55 17.50 -12.77
N PHE A 35 7.28 17.68 -12.43
CA PHE A 35 6.18 17.21 -13.26
C PHE A 35 5.29 18.29 -13.86
N LEU A 36 5.48 19.57 -13.55
CA LEU A 36 4.53 20.63 -13.93
C LEU A 36 4.16 20.64 -15.43
N ASP A 37 5.09 20.25 -16.31
CA ASP A 37 4.88 20.24 -17.77
C ASP A 37 4.87 18.83 -18.39
N GLU A 38 5.17 17.76 -17.65
CA GLU A 38 5.46 16.43 -18.18
C GLU A 38 4.54 15.30 -17.68
N MET A 39 3.60 15.60 -16.78
CA MET A 39 2.68 14.62 -16.17
C MET A 39 1.87 13.81 -17.18
N ALA A 40 1.40 14.46 -18.23
CA ALA A 40 0.65 13.81 -19.31
C ALA A 40 1.48 12.75 -20.06
N ARG A 41 2.80 12.81 -19.96
CA ARG A 41 3.73 11.87 -20.61
C ARG A 41 4.07 10.65 -19.74
N PHE A 42 3.70 10.64 -18.46
CA PHE A 42 4.06 9.54 -17.56
C PHE A 42 3.59 8.17 -18.07
N PRO A 43 2.33 7.99 -18.52
CA PRO A 43 1.87 6.68 -19.03
C PRO A 43 2.65 6.20 -20.25
N SER A 44 2.94 7.10 -21.19
CA SER A 44 3.69 6.75 -22.39
C SER A 44 5.16 6.42 -22.09
N ALA A 45 5.80 7.16 -21.20
CA ALA A 45 7.16 6.88 -20.79
C ALA A 45 7.25 5.53 -20.02
N LEU A 46 6.28 5.23 -19.18
CA LEU A 46 6.20 3.93 -18.49
C LEU A 46 6.05 2.77 -19.49
N ALA A 47 5.15 2.92 -20.48
CA ALA A 47 4.95 1.93 -21.52
C ALA A 47 6.22 1.72 -22.36
N GLU A 48 6.95 2.79 -22.68
CA GLU A 48 8.20 2.73 -23.43
C GLU A 48 9.29 2.00 -22.64
N LEU A 49 9.47 2.29 -21.35
CA LEU A 49 10.41 1.57 -20.48
C LEU A 49 10.11 0.07 -20.46
N ARG A 50 8.85 -0.30 -20.28
CA ARG A 50 8.40 -1.71 -20.29
C ARG A 50 8.61 -2.36 -21.66
N SER A 51 8.41 -1.64 -22.77
CA SER A 51 8.64 -2.15 -24.12
C SER A 51 10.11 -2.45 -24.44
N HIS A 52 11.04 -1.80 -23.73
CA HIS A 52 12.47 -2.07 -23.82
C HIS A 52 12.93 -3.25 -22.92
N GLY A 53 11.98 -3.98 -22.32
CA GLY A 53 12.26 -5.17 -21.50
C GLY A 53 12.65 -4.86 -20.05
N LEU A 54 12.45 -3.62 -19.58
CA LEU A 54 12.63 -3.28 -18.17
C LEU A 54 11.37 -3.65 -17.37
N THR A 55 11.56 -4.36 -16.26
CA THR A 55 10.52 -4.50 -15.25
C THR A 55 10.47 -3.21 -14.44
N VAL A 56 9.33 -2.52 -14.46
CA VAL A 56 9.14 -1.24 -13.79
C VAL A 56 7.92 -1.30 -12.90
N ASP A 57 8.14 -1.15 -11.60
CA ASP A 57 7.10 -1.02 -10.58
C ASP A 57 6.99 0.44 -10.14
N VAL A 58 5.77 0.95 -10.08
CA VAL A 58 5.45 2.30 -9.64
C VAL A 58 4.88 2.25 -8.23
N LEU A 59 5.65 2.71 -7.25
CA LEU A 59 5.21 2.84 -5.86
C LEU A 59 4.78 4.28 -5.60
N PHE A 60 3.53 4.47 -5.21
CA PHE A 60 2.98 5.77 -4.85
C PHE A 60 2.82 5.89 -3.33
N LEU A 61 3.44 6.90 -2.74
CA LEU A 61 3.32 7.19 -1.32
C LEU A 61 2.33 8.34 -1.12
N GLN A 62 1.32 8.12 -0.29
CA GLN A 62 0.33 9.14 0.05
C GLN A 62 0.18 9.32 1.56
N ALA A 63 -0.50 10.39 1.97
CA ALA A 63 -0.96 10.58 3.33
C ALA A 63 -2.22 11.48 3.33
N GLU A 64 -3.02 11.44 4.38
CA GLU A 64 -4.16 12.33 4.57
C GLU A 64 -3.72 13.81 4.61
N ASP A 65 -4.58 14.71 4.15
CA ASP A 65 -4.28 16.15 4.08
C ASP A 65 -3.89 16.72 5.44
N GLU A 66 -4.60 16.33 6.51
CA GLU A 66 -4.31 16.78 7.87
C GLU A 66 -2.91 16.33 8.35
N VAL A 67 -2.52 15.12 7.97
CA VAL A 67 -1.18 14.60 8.29
C VAL A 67 -0.10 15.34 7.50
N LEU A 68 -0.34 15.62 6.23
CA LEU A 68 0.58 16.42 5.40
C LEU A 68 0.73 17.83 5.96
N LEU A 69 -0.38 18.51 6.28
CA LEU A 69 -0.36 19.85 6.89
C LEU A 69 0.46 19.87 8.17
N LYS A 70 0.28 18.86 9.04
CA LYS A 70 1.05 18.71 10.27
C LYS A 70 2.54 18.51 9.98
N ARG A 71 2.90 17.61 9.07
CA ARG A 71 4.31 17.35 8.69
C ARG A 71 5.00 18.57 8.11
N TYR A 72 4.32 19.35 7.26
CA TYR A 72 4.85 20.61 6.74
C TYR A 72 5.05 21.64 7.85
N SER A 73 4.11 21.76 8.78
CA SER A 73 4.23 22.64 9.95
C SER A 73 5.42 22.28 10.84
N GLU A 74 5.60 21.00 11.14
CA GLU A 74 6.69 20.50 11.99
C GLU A 74 8.07 20.67 11.33
N THR A 75 8.18 20.41 10.04
CA THR A 75 9.45 20.50 9.31
C THR A 75 9.80 21.92 8.87
N ARG A 76 8.87 22.86 8.95
CA ARG A 76 9.00 24.26 8.48
C ARG A 76 9.49 24.36 7.02
N ARG A 77 9.27 23.33 6.21
CA ARG A 77 9.61 23.35 4.79
C ARG A 77 8.48 23.99 4.00
N ARG A 78 8.84 24.75 2.98
CA ARG A 78 7.84 25.23 2.01
C ARG A 78 7.44 24.10 1.08
N HIS A 79 6.16 24.04 0.76
CA HIS A 79 5.68 23.10 -0.26
C HIS A 79 6.29 23.45 -1.61
N PRO A 80 6.77 22.49 -2.42
CA PRO A 80 7.43 22.77 -3.70
C PRO A 80 6.59 23.59 -4.67
N LEU A 81 5.27 23.37 -4.69
CA LEU A 81 4.32 24.08 -5.55
C LEU A 81 3.76 25.36 -4.91
N HIS A 82 4.23 25.76 -3.74
CA HIS A 82 3.74 26.95 -3.05
C HIS A 82 4.26 28.22 -3.70
N LEU A 83 3.41 28.88 -4.47
CA LEU A 83 3.67 30.17 -5.11
C LEU A 83 2.75 31.25 -4.51
N GLY A 84 3.34 32.28 -3.90
CA GLY A 84 2.61 33.42 -3.35
C GLY A 84 1.85 33.12 -2.06
N ASP A 85 0.64 33.70 -1.89
CA ASP A 85 -0.17 33.67 -0.67
C ASP A 85 -1.26 32.57 -0.67
N VAL A 86 -1.07 31.51 -1.48
CA VAL A 86 -2.04 30.40 -1.55
C VAL A 86 -1.97 29.56 -0.27
N PRO A 87 -3.09 29.25 0.39
CA PRO A 87 -3.09 28.38 1.57
C PRO A 87 -2.49 26.98 1.28
N LEU A 88 -1.68 26.48 2.21
CA LEU A 88 -1.00 25.17 2.04
C LEU A 88 -1.97 24.04 1.71
N ARG A 89 -3.18 24.04 2.28
CA ARG A 89 -4.23 23.05 1.98
C ARG A 89 -4.62 23.04 0.49
N GLU A 90 -4.76 24.21 -0.11
CA GLU A 90 -5.11 24.31 -1.53
C GLU A 90 -3.96 23.83 -2.42
N VAL A 91 -2.72 24.09 -2.01
CA VAL A 91 -1.52 23.63 -2.72
C VAL A 91 -1.41 22.08 -2.68
N ILE A 92 -1.70 21.47 -1.53
CA ILE A 92 -1.74 19.99 -1.38
C ILE A 92 -2.84 19.41 -2.29
N GLN A 93 -4.02 20.00 -2.34
CA GLN A 93 -5.10 19.54 -3.22
C GLN A 93 -4.76 19.71 -4.71
N GLN A 94 -4.05 20.79 -5.06
CA GLN A 94 -3.55 20.97 -6.41
C GLN A 94 -2.53 19.91 -6.77
N GLU A 95 -1.58 19.60 -5.89
CA GLU A 95 -0.62 18.52 -6.08
C GLU A 95 -1.29 17.18 -6.30
N ARG A 96 -2.32 16.82 -5.51
CA ARG A 96 -3.08 15.57 -5.70
C ARG A 96 -3.65 15.46 -7.11
N ARG A 97 -4.29 16.53 -7.62
CA ARG A 97 -4.84 16.55 -8.98
C ARG A 97 -3.75 16.36 -10.03
N LEU A 98 -2.60 16.99 -9.83
CA LEU A 98 -1.44 16.82 -10.72
C LEU A 98 -0.91 15.38 -10.72
N LEU A 99 -0.98 14.67 -9.59
CA LEU A 99 -0.47 13.31 -9.43
C LEU A 99 -1.48 12.22 -9.83
N GLU A 100 -2.76 12.55 -10.08
CA GLU A 100 -3.79 11.58 -10.49
C GLU A 100 -3.35 10.62 -11.63
N PRO A 101 -2.69 11.09 -12.71
CA PRO A 101 -2.23 10.20 -13.79
C PRO A 101 -1.19 9.17 -13.30
N ILE A 102 -0.39 9.50 -12.29
CA ILE A 102 0.60 8.58 -11.70
C ILE A 102 -0.11 7.57 -10.80
N VAL A 103 -1.03 8.04 -9.95
CA VAL A 103 -1.84 7.17 -9.09
C VAL A 103 -2.58 6.11 -9.89
N ALA A 104 -3.14 6.49 -11.04
CA ALA A 104 -3.83 5.57 -11.95
C ALA A 104 -2.94 4.47 -12.55
N HIS A 105 -1.61 4.64 -12.51
CA HIS A 105 -0.63 3.68 -13.03
C HIS A 105 0.26 3.11 -11.91
N ALA A 106 -0.05 3.40 -10.65
CA ALA A 106 0.69 2.86 -9.53
C ALA A 106 0.42 1.36 -9.38
N ASP A 107 1.48 0.57 -9.31
CA ASP A 107 1.41 -0.86 -9.03
C ASP A 107 1.21 -1.11 -7.52
N LEU A 108 1.71 -0.19 -6.69
CA LEU A 108 1.54 -0.21 -5.23
C LEU A 108 1.28 1.21 -4.69
N ILE A 109 0.19 1.37 -3.95
CA ILE A 109 -0.10 2.60 -3.19
C ILE A 109 0.14 2.30 -1.71
N ILE A 110 0.89 3.17 -1.03
CA ILE A 110 1.17 3.06 0.41
C ILE A 110 0.66 4.31 1.11
N ASP A 111 -0.31 4.14 2.01
CA ASP A 111 -0.74 5.22 2.89
C ASP A 111 0.20 5.34 4.10
N THR A 112 0.83 6.50 4.21
CA THR A 112 1.80 6.80 5.26
C THR A 112 1.20 7.58 6.43
N SER A 113 -0.12 7.79 6.47
CA SER A 113 -0.78 8.65 7.46
C SER A 113 -0.53 8.18 8.89
N ALA A 114 -0.61 6.87 9.12
CA ALA A 114 -0.43 6.26 10.44
C ALA A 114 0.95 5.62 10.65
N THR A 115 1.89 5.77 9.68
CA THR A 115 3.20 5.13 9.74
C THR A 115 4.30 6.10 10.18
N ASN A 116 5.27 5.60 10.91
CA ASN A 116 6.56 6.27 11.11
C ASN A 116 7.57 5.82 10.05
N LEU A 117 8.72 6.50 9.99
CA LEU A 117 9.76 6.22 9.00
C LEU A 117 10.27 4.77 9.05
N TYR A 118 10.37 4.18 10.24
CA TYR A 118 10.82 2.81 10.43
C TYR A 118 9.80 1.81 9.86
N GLN A 119 8.54 2.01 10.19
CA GLN A 119 7.43 1.18 9.69
C GLN A 119 7.34 1.25 8.16
N LEU A 120 7.42 2.46 7.58
CA LEU A 120 7.42 2.64 6.12
C LEU A 120 8.59 1.89 5.46
N ARG A 121 9.79 1.98 6.04
CA ARG A 121 10.94 1.25 5.54
C ARG A 121 10.73 -0.27 5.53
N GLU A 122 10.21 -0.82 6.61
CA GLU A 122 9.92 -2.25 6.69
C GLU A 122 8.83 -2.68 5.72
N MET A 123 7.77 -1.86 5.55
CA MET A 123 6.72 -2.10 4.57
C MET A 123 7.28 -2.14 3.15
N ILE A 124 8.09 -1.15 2.75
CA ILE A 124 8.71 -1.14 1.42
C ILE A 124 9.64 -2.34 1.26
N ARG A 125 10.44 -2.67 2.27
CA ARG A 125 11.36 -3.79 2.22
C ARG A 125 10.64 -5.12 2.01
N ALA A 126 9.61 -5.40 2.79
CA ALA A 126 8.81 -6.61 2.67
C ALA A 126 8.10 -6.74 1.31
N ARG A 127 7.74 -5.61 0.69
CA ARG A 127 7.02 -5.60 -0.59
C ARG A 127 7.93 -5.68 -1.81
N VAL A 128 9.12 -5.05 -1.74
CA VAL A 128 10.01 -4.90 -2.90
C VAL A 128 11.15 -5.93 -2.90
N HIS A 129 11.62 -6.35 -1.71
CA HIS A 129 12.86 -7.12 -1.59
C HIS A 129 12.65 -8.64 -1.50
N ASP A 130 11.50 -9.07 -0.95
CA ASP A 130 11.28 -10.49 -0.62
C ASP A 130 10.40 -11.22 -1.64
N THR A 131 9.93 -10.53 -2.70
CA THR A 131 9.09 -11.16 -3.71
C THR A 131 9.91 -11.44 -4.98
N PRO A 132 10.00 -12.70 -5.45
CA PRO A 132 10.52 -12.99 -6.78
C PRO A 132 9.72 -12.20 -7.83
N HIS A 133 10.38 -11.60 -8.81
CA HIS A 133 9.74 -10.82 -9.89
C HIS A 133 8.65 -11.57 -10.67
N GLU A 134 8.53 -12.88 -10.47
CA GLU A 134 7.56 -13.76 -11.14
C GLU A 134 6.28 -14.00 -10.32
N ALA A 135 6.21 -13.57 -9.06
CA ALA A 135 5.07 -13.83 -8.19
C ALA A 135 4.45 -12.52 -7.66
N MET A 136 3.13 -12.47 -7.60
CA MET A 136 2.39 -11.35 -7.01
C MET A 136 2.65 -11.25 -5.50
N SER A 137 3.03 -10.08 -5.01
CA SER A 137 3.18 -9.80 -3.57
C SER A 137 1.81 -9.63 -2.93
N LEU A 138 1.43 -10.58 -2.06
CA LEU A 138 0.16 -10.61 -1.35
C LEU A 138 0.36 -10.16 0.10
N LEU A 139 -0.31 -9.09 0.50
CA LEU A 139 -0.34 -8.61 1.88
C LEU A 139 -1.69 -8.90 2.51
N PHE A 140 -1.66 -9.53 3.69
CA PHE A 140 -2.81 -9.61 4.57
C PHE A 140 -2.61 -8.68 5.76
N GLU A 141 -3.58 -7.81 6.01
CA GLU A 141 -3.54 -6.91 7.16
C GLU A 141 -4.82 -6.96 7.98
N SER A 142 -4.68 -6.74 9.28
CA SER A 142 -5.82 -6.61 10.19
C SER A 142 -5.98 -5.17 10.65
N PHE A 143 -7.21 -4.64 10.63
CA PHE A 143 -7.47 -3.27 11.05
C PHE A 143 -8.70 -3.13 11.94
N GLY A 144 -8.82 -1.97 12.58
CA GLY A 144 -9.99 -1.59 13.37
C GLY A 144 -10.77 -0.48 12.68
N PHE A 145 -12.05 -0.70 12.39
CA PHE A 145 -12.92 0.34 11.79
C PHE A 145 -12.94 1.66 12.57
N LYS A 146 -12.70 1.61 13.90
CA LYS A 146 -12.56 2.82 14.72
C LYS A 146 -11.39 3.73 14.33
N ASN A 147 -10.40 3.18 13.63
CA ASN A 147 -9.19 3.90 13.18
C ASN A 147 -9.25 4.25 11.68
N GLY A 148 -10.38 3.99 11.00
CA GLY A 148 -10.52 4.13 9.55
C GLY A 148 -10.27 2.83 8.78
N VAL A 149 -10.66 2.83 7.52
CA VAL A 149 -10.39 1.74 6.56
C VAL A 149 -9.06 2.05 5.90
N PRO A 150 -8.13 1.07 5.76
CA PRO A 150 -6.89 1.27 5.03
C PRO A 150 -7.16 1.73 3.59
N ALA A 151 -6.53 2.83 3.18
CA ALA A 151 -6.76 3.44 1.87
C ALA A 151 -6.03 2.71 0.73
N ASP A 152 -5.09 1.83 1.08
CA ASP A 152 -4.27 1.02 0.18
C ASP A 152 -4.77 -0.43 0.05
N ALA A 153 -5.91 -0.76 0.67
CA ALA A 153 -6.50 -2.09 0.59
C ALA A 153 -7.26 -2.29 -0.73
N ASP A 154 -6.95 -3.39 -1.43
CA ASP A 154 -7.68 -3.83 -2.64
C ASP A 154 -8.97 -4.56 -2.27
N PHE A 155 -8.93 -5.36 -1.20
CA PHE A 155 -10.10 -6.03 -0.63
C PHE A 155 -10.25 -5.66 0.83
N VAL A 156 -11.47 -5.31 1.23
CA VAL A 156 -11.82 -5.03 2.63
C VAL A 156 -12.96 -5.95 3.05
N PHE A 157 -12.70 -6.79 4.05
CA PHE A 157 -13.70 -7.70 4.61
C PHE A 157 -14.08 -7.28 6.02
N ASP A 158 -15.38 -7.08 6.25
CA ASP A 158 -15.94 -6.73 7.55
C ASP A 158 -16.33 -7.98 8.33
N VAL A 159 -15.62 -8.24 9.43
CA VAL A 159 -15.88 -9.39 10.30
C VAL A 159 -16.53 -8.98 11.64
N ARG A 160 -17.19 -7.81 11.70
CA ARG A 160 -17.88 -7.32 12.91
C ARG A 160 -19.13 -8.12 13.25
N CYS A 161 -19.73 -8.81 12.29
CA CYS A 161 -20.87 -9.69 12.51
C CYS A 161 -20.58 -10.92 13.39
N LEU A 162 -19.30 -11.30 13.53
CA LEU A 162 -18.88 -12.48 14.28
C LEU A 162 -18.89 -12.25 15.80
N PRO A 163 -19.00 -13.32 16.62
CA PRO A 163 -18.91 -13.26 18.08
C PRO A 163 -17.68 -12.48 18.55
N ASN A 164 -17.87 -11.61 19.54
CA ASN A 164 -16.85 -10.65 19.96
C ASN A 164 -16.19 -11.03 21.28
N PRO A 165 -14.91 -11.47 21.28
CA PRO A 165 -14.18 -11.81 22.51
C PRO A 165 -14.11 -10.67 23.52
N HIS A 166 -14.29 -9.42 23.12
CA HIS A 166 -14.24 -8.25 24.00
C HIS A 166 -15.30 -8.28 25.11
N TRP A 167 -16.40 -9.00 24.92
CA TRP A 167 -17.45 -9.13 25.93
C TRP A 167 -17.05 -10.06 27.09
N GLU A 168 -16.06 -10.93 26.88
CA GLU A 168 -15.48 -11.77 27.92
C GLU A 168 -14.38 -11.01 28.66
N PRO A 169 -14.55 -10.65 29.96
CA PRO A 169 -13.59 -9.81 30.68
C PRO A 169 -12.15 -10.32 30.62
N GLN A 170 -11.95 -11.64 30.70
CA GLN A 170 -10.63 -12.29 30.66
C GLN A 170 -9.98 -12.25 29.28
N LEU A 171 -10.73 -12.08 28.18
CA LEU A 171 -10.21 -12.02 26.82
C LEU A 171 -9.97 -10.58 26.35
N ARG A 172 -10.58 -9.60 27.01
CA ARG A 172 -10.54 -8.19 26.62
C ARG A 172 -9.13 -7.61 26.44
N PRO A 173 -8.14 -7.87 27.35
CA PRO A 173 -6.78 -7.36 27.20
C PRO A 173 -5.94 -8.13 26.19
N LEU A 174 -6.40 -9.30 25.72
CA LEU A 174 -5.66 -10.18 24.82
C LEU A 174 -5.87 -9.78 23.35
N THR A 175 -5.17 -10.46 22.45
CA THR A 175 -5.24 -10.26 20.99
C THR A 175 -5.68 -11.54 20.28
N GLY A 176 -5.97 -11.46 19.00
CA GLY A 176 -6.28 -12.62 18.15
C GLY A 176 -5.13 -13.64 18.01
N ARG A 177 -3.94 -13.34 18.48
CA ARG A 177 -2.77 -14.25 18.53
C ARG A 177 -2.68 -15.04 19.83
N ASP A 178 -3.40 -14.62 20.85
CA ASP A 178 -3.35 -15.25 22.17
C ASP A 178 -4.23 -16.50 22.20
N ARG A 179 -3.70 -17.58 22.77
CA ARG A 179 -4.35 -18.89 22.80
C ARG A 179 -5.80 -18.88 23.34
N PRO A 180 -6.13 -18.17 24.45
CA PRO A 180 -7.52 -18.14 24.93
C PRO A 180 -8.49 -17.51 23.94
N VAL A 181 -8.07 -16.47 23.18
CA VAL A 181 -8.88 -15.83 22.15
C VAL A 181 -9.04 -16.76 20.95
N ILE A 182 -7.98 -17.43 20.55
CA ILE A 182 -7.98 -18.43 19.48
C ILE A 182 -8.99 -19.55 19.82
N GLU A 183 -8.90 -20.11 21.02
CA GLU A 183 -9.82 -21.18 21.47
C GLU A 183 -11.28 -20.71 21.53
N PHE A 184 -11.53 -19.47 21.95
CA PHE A 184 -12.87 -18.89 21.93
C PHE A 184 -13.42 -18.79 20.53
N LEU A 185 -12.65 -18.22 19.58
CA LEU A 185 -13.08 -18.01 18.20
C LEU A 185 -13.20 -19.32 17.41
N CYS A 186 -12.32 -20.28 17.61
CA CYS A 186 -12.39 -21.59 16.99
C CYS A 186 -13.64 -22.40 17.38
N ARG A 187 -14.24 -22.12 18.53
CA ARG A 187 -15.50 -22.77 18.98
C ARG A 187 -16.76 -22.19 18.32
N GLN A 188 -16.61 -21.09 17.58
CA GLN A 188 -17.74 -20.42 16.93
C GLN A 188 -17.83 -20.89 15.48
N PRO A 189 -18.91 -21.63 15.10
CA PRO A 189 -19.06 -22.13 13.72
C PRO A 189 -19.00 -21.01 12.68
N GLU A 190 -19.63 -19.86 12.97
CA GLU A 190 -19.69 -18.70 12.08
C GLU A 190 -18.32 -18.11 11.76
N VAL A 191 -17.37 -18.23 12.70
CA VAL A 191 -15.99 -17.79 12.49
C VAL A 191 -15.26 -18.72 11.52
N MET A 192 -15.46 -20.02 11.68
CA MET A 192 -14.86 -21.03 10.80
C MET A 192 -15.45 -20.97 9.39
N ASP A 193 -16.75 -20.76 9.29
CA ASP A 193 -17.46 -20.58 8.00
C ASP A 193 -16.93 -19.33 7.28
N MET A 194 -16.78 -18.21 7.99
CA MET A 194 -16.22 -16.97 7.43
C MET A 194 -14.81 -17.20 6.89
N ILE A 195 -13.94 -17.88 7.63
CA ILE A 195 -12.58 -18.19 7.17
C ILE A 195 -12.62 -19.06 5.92
N ALA A 196 -13.48 -20.08 5.88
CA ALA A 196 -13.61 -20.96 4.74
C ALA A 196 -14.11 -20.23 3.49
N ASP A 197 -15.08 -19.33 3.64
CA ASP A 197 -15.63 -18.54 2.53
C ASP A 197 -14.62 -17.53 1.99
N LEU A 198 -13.91 -16.82 2.88
CA LEU A 198 -12.86 -15.90 2.49
C LEU A 198 -11.71 -16.63 1.77
N ARG A 199 -11.30 -17.79 2.28
CA ARG A 199 -10.28 -18.61 1.63
C ARG A 199 -10.72 -19.05 0.24
N ARG A 200 -11.92 -19.57 0.09
CA ARG A 200 -12.50 -19.98 -1.22
C ARG A 200 -12.57 -18.80 -2.19
N PHE A 201 -12.96 -17.62 -1.72
CA PHE A 201 -12.99 -16.40 -2.53
C PHE A 201 -11.58 -16.06 -3.01
N LEU A 202 -10.61 -15.99 -2.11
CA LEU A 202 -9.22 -15.62 -2.43
C LEU A 202 -8.58 -16.64 -3.37
N GLU A 203 -8.71 -17.95 -3.10
CA GLU A 203 -8.19 -19.01 -3.97
C GLU A 203 -8.76 -18.94 -5.40
N ALA A 204 -10.02 -18.53 -5.55
CA ALA A 204 -10.64 -18.39 -6.85
C ALA A 204 -10.19 -17.13 -7.61
N TRP A 205 -9.89 -16.04 -6.92
CA TRP A 205 -9.64 -14.75 -7.55
C TRP A 205 -8.17 -14.37 -7.64
N LEU A 206 -7.31 -14.73 -6.67
CA LEU A 206 -5.88 -14.38 -6.68
C LEU A 206 -5.17 -14.79 -7.98
N PRO A 207 -5.37 -16.02 -8.55
CA PRO A 207 -4.73 -16.39 -9.80
C PRO A 207 -5.15 -15.51 -10.99
N ARG A 208 -6.36 -14.92 -10.96
CA ARG A 208 -6.84 -14.03 -12.02
C ARG A 208 -6.18 -12.65 -11.95
N PHE A 209 -5.91 -12.16 -10.73
CA PHE A 209 -5.14 -10.93 -10.54
C PHE A 209 -3.68 -11.12 -10.95
N GLU A 210 -3.09 -12.25 -10.60
CA GLU A 210 -1.74 -12.61 -11.03
C GLU A 210 -1.64 -12.71 -12.57
N ALA A 211 -2.60 -13.37 -13.22
CA ALA A 211 -2.68 -13.46 -14.68
C ALA A 211 -2.90 -12.11 -15.37
N SER A 212 -3.40 -11.10 -14.66
CA SER A 212 -3.50 -9.72 -15.14
C SER A 212 -2.22 -8.88 -14.94
N ASN A 213 -1.10 -9.53 -14.61
CA ASN A 213 0.21 -8.92 -14.31
C ASN A 213 0.17 -7.94 -13.13
N ARG A 214 -0.66 -8.23 -12.13
CA ARG A 214 -0.68 -7.43 -10.91
C ARG A 214 0.48 -7.83 -10.01
N SER A 215 1.35 -6.88 -9.68
CA SER A 215 2.54 -7.12 -8.86
C SER A 215 2.24 -7.14 -7.36
N TYR A 216 1.19 -6.42 -6.91
CA TYR A 216 0.85 -6.26 -5.49
C TYR A 216 -0.65 -6.36 -5.26
N LEU A 217 -1.05 -6.98 -4.15
CA LEU A 217 -2.44 -7.06 -3.72
C LEU A 217 -2.53 -7.03 -2.19
N THR A 218 -3.42 -6.19 -1.66
CA THR A 218 -3.64 -6.01 -0.22
C THR A 218 -5.04 -6.48 0.16
N VAL A 219 -5.12 -7.39 1.13
CA VAL A 219 -6.37 -7.90 1.71
C VAL A 219 -6.48 -7.45 3.16
N ALA A 220 -7.41 -6.55 3.44
CA ALA A 220 -7.64 -5.99 4.77
C ALA A 220 -8.85 -6.64 5.45
N ILE A 221 -8.65 -7.16 6.66
CA ILE A 221 -9.69 -7.77 7.50
C ILE A 221 -10.01 -6.81 8.65
N GLY A 222 -11.26 -6.35 8.75
CA GLY A 222 -11.67 -5.33 9.72
C GLY A 222 -12.61 -5.84 10.80
N CYS A 223 -12.27 -5.56 12.07
CA CYS A 223 -13.22 -5.64 13.17
C CYS A 223 -13.33 -4.29 13.89
N THR A 224 -14.14 -4.15 14.94
CA THR A 224 -14.36 -2.85 15.60
C THR A 224 -13.06 -2.20 16.06
N GLY A 225 -12.23 -2.95 16.80
CA GLY A 225 -11.00 -2.43 17.43
C GLY A 225 -9.70 -2.87 16.76
N GLY A 226 -9.73 -3.79 15.79
CA GLY A 226 -8.51 -4.32 15.17
C GLY A 226 -7.66 -5.23 16.07
N GLN A 227 -8.24 -5.80 17.15
CA GLN A 227 -7.46 -6.48 18.19
C GLN A 227 -7.69 -8.00 18.25
N HIS A 228 -8.92 -8.46 18.07
CA HIS A 228 -9.27 -9.88 18.28
C HIS A 228 -9.63 -10.59 16.97
N ARG A 229 -10.87 -10.41 16.47
CA ARG A 229 -11.45 -11.14 15.32
C ARG A 229 -10.65 -10.94 14.05
N SER A 230 -10.36 -9.68 13.70
CA SER A 230 -9.59 -9.37 12.50
C SER A 230 -8.19 -9.99 12.55
N VAL A 231 -7.48 -9.85 13.67
CA VAL A 231 -6.15 -10.44 13.86
C VAL A 231 -6.20 -11.95 13.71
N PHE A 232 -7.14 -12.63 14.38
CA PHE A 232 -7.26 -14.09 14.29
C PHE A 232 -7.54 -14.58 12.87
N ILE A 233 -8.48 -13.94 12.17
CA ILE A 233 -8.84 -14.34 10.80
C ILE A 233 -7.70 -14.06 9.83
N THR A 234 -7.02 -12.92 9.95
CA THR A 234 -5.84 -12.61 9.16
C THR A 234 -4.75 -13.69 9.33
N GLU A 235 -4.43 -14.05 10.56
CA GLU A 235 -3.45 -15.13 10.84
C GLU A 235 -3.90 -16.50 10.29
N ALA A 236 -5.21 -16.76 10.28
CA ALA A 236 -5.74 -18.02 9.74
C ALA A 236 -5.70 -18.09 8.20
N LEU A 237 -5.80 -16.95 7.51
CA LEU A 237 -5.76 -16.88 6.04
C LEU A 237 -4.32 -16.95 5.49
N VAL A 238 -3.32 -16.50 6.26
CA VAL A 238 -1.90 -16.53 5.85
C VAL A 238 -1.29 -17.94 5.93
N ARG A 239 -1.91 -18.85 6.70
CA ARG A 239 -1.49 -20.25 6.86
C ARG A 239 -2.05 -21.15 5.75
#